data_606fd98292c0ba846db7bac926be568f
#
_entry.id   606fd98292c0ba846db7bac926be568f
#
_cell.length_a   1.000
_cell.length_b   1.000
_cell.length_c   1.000
_cell.angle_alpha   90.00
_cell.angle_beta   90.00
_cell.angle_gamma   90.00
#
_symmetry.space_group_name_H-M   'P 1'
#
loop_
_entity.id
_entity.type
_entity.pdbx_description
1 polymer ?
#
loop_
_entity_poly.entity_id
_entity_poly.type
_entity_poly.pdbx_seq_one_letter_code
_entity_poly.pdbx_strand_id
1 'polypeptide(L)'
;MNWSFQLYSARNFQPWDKVLKMLGEQGYKQVEGFGGVYDDPAALRAELDKNGLTMPTGHFSLDMLENDFGGAQKIAETLGMKIVICPHIAADLRPADAAGWRGFGERLAKVGETAKAAGYEFAWHNHDFEFQPLADGSVPQDHILSAAPDVGWEMDVAWVIRGGADPMPWIDRHGRRIVAVHVKDIAKPGEGLDEDGWSDVGHGTVDWAGLMKAFGTKTAARYYVMEQDNPNDIERFARRSLASAQAL
;
A
#
# COMPACT_ATOMS: atom_id res chain seq x y z
N MET A 1 0.95 17.91 -4.67
CA MET A 1 1.24 16.50 -4.33
C MET A 1 0.88 15.64 -5.52
N ASN A 2 1.65 14.59 -5.83
CA ASN A 2 1.28 13.64 -6.87
C ASN A 2 0.55 12.46 -6.20
N TRP A 3 -0.73 12.31 -6.51
CA TRP A 3 -1.52 11.20 -6.02
C TRP A 3 -1.29 9.96 -6.88
N SER A 4 -1.09 8.82 -6.24
CA SER A 4 -0.96 7.51 -6.86
C SER A 4 -2.28 6.73 -6.75
N PHE A 5 -2.44 5.73 -7.59
CA PHE A 5 -3.60 4.83 -7.58
C PHE A 5 -3.13 3.37 -7.55
N GLN A 6 -3.60 2.60 -6.56
CA GLN A 6 -3.28 1.18 -6.48
C GLN A 6 -4.07 0.39 -7.54
N LEU A 7 -3.35 -0.24 -8.47
CA LEU A 7 -3.98 -0.98 -9.57
C LEU A 7 -4.76 -2.22 -9.11
N TYR A 8 -4.47 -2.74 -7.92
CA TYR A 8 -5.27 -3.82 -7.33
C TYR A 8 -6.75 -3.46 -7.21
N SER A 9 -7.08 -2.20 -6.93
CA SER A 9 -8.46 -1.71 -6.90
C SER A 9 -9.20 -1.91 -8.22
N ALA A 10 -8.46 -1.91 -9.34
CA ALA A 10 -9.03 -2.07 -10.68
C ALA A 10 -8.94 -3.50 -11.25
N ARG A 11 -8.53 -4.50 -10.45
CA ARG A 11 -8.28 -5.87 -10.93
C ARG A 11 -9.48 -6.54 -11.63
N ASN A 12 -10.69 -6.10 -11.29
CA ASN A 12 -11.94 -6.62 -11.86
C ASN A 12 -12.45 -5.82 -13.07
N PHE A 13 -11.72 -4.76 -13.51
CA PHE A 13 -12.17 -3.80 -14.53
C PHE A 13 -11.30 -3.79 -15.80
N GLN A 14 -10.62 -4.89 -16.08
CA GLN A 14 -9.80 -5.02 -17.29
C GLN A 14 -10.60 -4.75 -18.58
N PRO A 15 -9.93 -4.37 -19.68
CA PRO A 15 -8.48 -4.46 -19.91
C PRO A 15 -7.70 -3.25 -19.37
N TRP A 16 -6.42 -3.48 -19.03
CA TRP A 16 -5.55 -2.50 -18.37
C TRP A 16 -5.30 -1.21 -19.15
N ASP A 17 -5.24 -1.27 -20.46
CA ASP A 17 -5.08 -0.08 -21.32
C ASP A 17 -6.19 0.95 -21.09
N LYS A 18 -7.44 0.48 -20.91
CA LYS A 18 -8.58 1.35 -20.60
C LYS A 18 -8.50 1.93 -19.17
N VAL A 19 -8.09 1.11 -18.21
CA VAL A 19 -7.92 1.57 -16.83
C VAL A 19 -6.84 2.65 -16.74
N LEU A 20 -5.67 2.42 -17.34
CA LEU A 20 -4.56 3.37 -17.32
C LEU A 20 -4.91 4.65 -18.05
N LYS A 21 -5.61 4.56 -19.19
CA LYS A 21 -6.12 5.72 -19.91
C LYS A 21 -7.08 6.54 -19.04
N MET A 22 -8.06 5.90 -18.42
CA MET A 22 -9.03 6.54 -17.53
C MET A 22 -8.32 7.26 -16.37
N LEU A 23 -7.35 6.63 -15.72
CA LEU A 23 -6.59 7.23 -14.62
C LEU A 23 -5.79 8.45 -15.08
N GLY A 24 -5.12 8.38 -16.23
CA GLY A 24 -4.39 9.51 -16.82
C GLY A 24 -5.31 10.68 -17.18
N GLU A 25 -6.47 10.40 -17.78
CA GLU A 25 -7.49 11.40 -18.15
C GLU A 25 -8.12 12.07 -16.92
N GLN A 26 -8.28 11.34 -15.81
CA GLN A 26 -8.77 11.89 -14.54
C GLN A 26 -7.72 12.73 -13.80
N GLY A 27 -6.45 12.67 -14.19
CA GLY A 27 -5.40 13.53 -13.65
C GLY A 27 -4.43 12.86 -12.69
N TYR A 28 -4.53 11.54 -12.48
CA TYR A 28 -3.48 10.79 -11.79
C TYR A 28 -2.14 10.92 -12.52
N LYS A 29 -1.06 10.93 -11.77
CA LYS A 29 0.31 10.98 -12.29
C LYS A 29 1.11 9.75 -11.95
N GLN A 30 0.63 9.01 -10.98
CA GLN A 30 1.29 7.83 -10.49
C GLN A 30 0.29 6.69 -10.29
N VAL A 31 0.79 5.47 -10.43
CA VAL A 31 0.09 4.25 -10.04
C VAL A 31 1.01 3.38 -9.19
N GLU A 32 0.43 2.51 -8.41
CA GLU A 32 1.14 1.46 -7.71
C GLU A 32 0.79 0.12 -8.33
N GLY A 33 1.82 -0.70 -8.55
CA GLY A 33 1.67 -2.00 -9.19
C GLY A 33 1.41 -3.13 -8.18
N PHE A 34 0.91 -4.24 -8.70
CA PHE A 34 0.77 -5.49 -7.95
C PHE A 34 1.00 -6.69 -8.88
N GLY A 35 1.18 -7.89 -8.33
CA GLY A 35 1.54 -9.09 -9.09
C GLY A 35 0.70 -9.38 -10.34
N GLY A 36 -0.58 -9.00 -10.32
CA GLY A 36 -1.50 -9.25 -11.46
C GLY A 36 -1.28 -8.35 -12.69
N VAL A 37 -0.31 -7.42 -12.68
CA VAL A 37 0.01 -6.55 -13.82
C VAL A 37 1.44 -6.75 -14.33
N TYR A 38 2.20 -7.70 -13.79
CA TYR A 38 3.62 -7.85 -14.09
C TYR A 38 3.95 -8.92 -15.14
N ASP A 39 2.97 -9.50 -15.82
CA ASP A 39 3.20 -10.54 -16.84
C ASP A 39 4.06 -10.04 -18.01
N ASP A 40 3.87 -8.80 -18.45
CA ASP A 40 4.69 -8.12 -19.45
C ASP A 40 5.04 -6.69 -18.99
N PRO A 41 6.12 -6.53 -18.20
CA PRO A 41 6.52 -5.22 -17.68
C PRO A 41 6.86 -4.20 -18.78
N ALA A 42 7.34 -4.64 -19.93
CA ALA A 42 7.69 -3.75 -21.04
C ALA A 42 6.41 -3.18 -21.71
N ALA A 43 5.41 -4.02 -21.95
CA ALA A 43 4.12 -3.58 -22.47
C ALA A 43 3.41 -2.66 -21.46
N LEU A 44 3.42 -3.00 -20.18
CA LEU A 44 2.87 -2.16 -19.12
C LEU A 44 3.58 -0.79 -19.07
N ARG A 45 4.90 -0.76 -19.16
CA ARG A 45 5.68 0.48 -19.20
C ARG A 45 5.26 1.36 -20.38
N ALA A 46 5.12 0.79 -21.56
CA ALA A 46 4.67 1.54 -22.75
C ALA A 46 3.28 2.15 -22.56
N GLU A 47 2.34 1.42 -21.96
CA GLU A 47 1.00 1.96 -21.66
C GLU A 47 1.03 3.03 -20.56
N LEU A 48 1.88 2.90 -19.56
CA LEU A 48 2.08 3.97 -18.54
C LEU A 48 2.58 5.25 -19.21
N ASP A 49 3.63 5.16 -20.04
CA ASP A 49 4.22 6.31 -20.75
C ASP A 49 3.21 7.00 -21.66
N LYS A 50 2.44 6.23 -22.41
CA LYS A 50 1.38 6.71 -23.31
C LYS A 50 0.32 7.55 -22.57
N ASN A 51 0.02 7.20 -21.31
CA ASN A 51 -0.99 7.84 -20.48
C ASN A 51 -0.40 8.87 -19.49
N GLY A 52 0.91 9.16 -19.57
CA GLY A 52 1.59 10.12 -18.71
C GLY A 52 1.66 9.68 -17.22
N LEU A 53 1.67 8.38 -16.99
CA LEU A 53 1.73 7.75 -15.66
C LEU A 53 3.14 7.23 -15.36
N THR A 54 3.50 7.23 -14.08
CA THR A 54 4.71 6.55 -13.56
C THR A 54 4.32 5.55 -12.48
N MET A 55 5.19 4.56 -12.23
CA MET A 55 4.97 3.53 -11.21
C MET A 55 6.11 3.53 -10.20
N PRO A 56 6.11 4.46 -9.22
CA PRO A 56 7.21 4.57 -8.25
C PRO A 56 7.22 3.50 -7.18
N THR A 57 6.10 2.84 -6.94
CA THR A 57 5.91 1.81 -5.92
C THR A 57 5.22 0.58 -6.50
N GLY A 58 5.47 -0.59 -5.92
CA GLY A 58 4.84 -1.82 -6.38
C GLY A 58 4.92 -2.95 -5.37
N HIS A 59 3.84 -3.72 -5.31
CA HIS A 59 3.64 -4.85 -4.44
C HIS A 59 4.16 -6.15 -5.06
N PHE A 60 4.99 -6.86 -4.29
CA PHE A 60 5.55 -8.16 -4.66
C PHE A 60 5.29 -9.18 -3.54
N SER A 61 4.99 -10.42 -3.91
CA SER A 61 4.82 -11.47 -2.92
C SER A 61 6.11 -11.71 -2.13
N LEU A 62 5.97 -12.08 -0.85
CA LEU A 62 7.13 -12.42 -0.02
C LEU A 62 7.94 -13.56 -0.65
N ASP A 63 7.27 -14.56 -1.23
CA ASP A 63 7.93 -15.69 -1.89
C ASP A 63 8.85 -15.22 -3.03
N MET A 64 8.37 -14.33 -3.89
CA MET A 64 9.19 -13.76 -4.97
C MET A 64 10.38 -12.97 -4.41
N LEU A 65 10.14 -12.17 -3.38
CA LEU A 65 11.18 -11.34 -2.76
C LEU A 65 12.28 -12.15 -2.08
N GLU A 66 11.93 -13.31 -1.50
CA GLU A 66 12.89 -14.20 -0.82
C GLU A 66 13.60 -15.14 -1.80
N ASN A 67 12.91 -15.64 -2.82
CA ASN A 67 13.39 -16.75 -3.64
C ASN A 67 13.74 -16.35 -5.09
N ASP A 68 13.22 -15.21 -5.59
CA ASP A 68 13.51 -14.66 -6.93
C ASP A 68 13.59 -13.13 -6.93
N PHE A 69 14.41 -12.57 -6.05
CA PHE A 69 14.59 -11.12 -6.00
C PHE A 69 15.09 -10.55 -7.34
N GLY A 70 15.88 -11.31 -8.10
CA GLY A 70 16.36 -10.90 -9.43
C GLY A 70 15.22 -10.71 -10.43
N GLY A 71 14.16 -11.51 -10.36
CA GLY A 71 12.94 -11.34 -11.14
C GLY A 71 12.18 -10.07 -10.71
N ALA A 72 12.01 -9.86 -9.40
CA ALA A 72 11.37 -8.66 -8.86
C ALA A 72 12.15 -7.39 -9.24
N GLN A 73 13.49 -7.43 -9.18
CA GLN A 73 14.36 -6.32 -9.59
C GLN A 73 14.17 -5.94 -11.05
N LYS A 74 14.13 -6.91 -11.97
CA LYS A 74 13.92 -6.65 -13.41
C LYS A 74 12.57 -5.96 -13.68
N ILE A 75 11.53 -6.39 -12.98
CA ILE A 75 10.20 -5.76 -13.06
C ILE A 75 10.30 -4.32 -12.55
N ALA A 76 10.86 -4.13 -11.36
CA ALA A 76 11.00 -2.82 -10.73
C ALA A 76 11.84 -1.85 -11.58
N GLU A 77 12.94 -2.32 -12.18
CA GLU A 77 13.79 -1.54 -13.09
C GLU A 77 13.02 -1.12 -14.34
N THR A 78 12.33 -2.06 -15.02
CA THR A 78 11.56 -1.80 -16.23
C THR A 78 10.45 -0.77 -15.98
N LEU A 79 9.75 -0.87 -14.85
CA LEU A 79 8.64 0.01 -14.50
C LEU A 79 9.09 1.32 -13.83
N GLY A 80 10.37 1.43 -13.46
CA GLY A 80 10.95 2.64 -12.86
C GLY A 80 10.63 2.82 -11.38
N MET A 81 10.37 1.73 -10.66
CA MET A 81 10.04 1.75 -9.23
C MET A 81 11.20 2.29 -8.38
N LYS A 82 10.85 2.81 -7.22
CA LYS A 82 11.77 3.31 -6.18
C LYS A 82 11.64 2.52 -4.88
N ILE A 83 10.42 2.07 -4.59
CA ILE A 83 10.12 1.27 -3.41
C ILE A 83 9.49 -0.05 -3.87
N VAL A 84 10.08 -1.14 -3.40
CA VAL A 84 9.54 -2.50 -3.49
C VAL A 84 8.81 -2.79 -2.19
N ILE A 85 7.58 -3.26 -2.26
CA ILE A 85 6.72 -3.41 -1.09
C ILE A 85 6.25 -4.86 -0.97
N CYS A 86 6.35 -5.44 0.22
CA CYS A 86 5.70 -6.70 0.56
C CYS A 86 4.33 -6.39 1.17
N PRO A 87 3.21 -6.73 0.47
CA PRO A 87 1.90 -6.28 0.91
C PRO A 87 1.22 -7.20 1.92
N HIS A 88 1.62 -8.47 2.00
CA HIS A 88 0.77 -9.45 2.67
C HIS A 88 1.51 -10.73 3.04
N ILE A 89 1.05 -11.36 4.11
CA ILE A 89 1.35 -12.77 4.46
C ILE A 89 0.05 -13.56 4.49
N ALA A 90 0.02 -14.71 3.80
CA ALA A 90 -1.16 -15.57 3.74
C ALA A 90 -1.60 -16.04 5.13
N ALA A 91 -2.90 -16.20 5.33
CA ALA A 91 -3.48 -16.45 6.65
C ALA A 91 -2.94 -17.73 7.33
N ASP A 92 -2.67 -18.76 6.55
CA ASP A 92 -2.10 -20.04 7.00
C ASP A 92 -0.61 -19.97 7.36
N LEU A 93 0.08 -18.89 6.95
CA LEU A 93 1.48 -18.62 7.25
C LEU A 93 1.67 -17.61 8.40
N ARG A 94 0.58 -17.03 8.92
CA ARG A 94 0.64 -16.03 9.99
C ARG A 94 1.08 -16.67 11.29
N PRO A 95 2.14 -16.14 11.96
CA PRO A 95 2.55 -16.62 13.25
C PRO A 95 1.46 -16.45 14.31
N ALA A 96 1.43 -17.38 15.27
CA ALA A 96 0.45 -17.36 16.35
C ALA A 96 0.89 -16.54 17.58
N ASP A 97 2.18 -16.19 17.68
CA ASP A 97 2.78 -15.57 18.86
C ASP A 97 3.83 -14.49 18.52
N ALA A 98 4.24 -13.77 19.54
CA ALA A 98 5.21 -12.69 19.46
C ALA A 98 6.57 -13.11 18.89
N ALA A 99 7.03 -14.34 19.21
CA ALA A 99 8.31 -14.84 18.72
C ALA A 99 8.27 -15.10 17.21
N GLY A 100 7.19 -15.71 16.74
CA GLY A 100 6.97 -15.94 15.31
C GLY A 100 6.86 -14.64 14.53
N TRP A 101 6.17 -13.62 15.04
CA TRP A 101 6.08 -12.31 14.39
C TRP A 101 7.42 -11.56 14.36
N ARG A 102 8.27 -11.72 15.38
CA ARG A 102 9.66 -11.23 15.31
C ARG A 102 10.44 -11.95 14.22
N GLY A 103 10.34 -13.29 14.15
CA GLY A 103 10.96 -14.06 13.08
C GLY A 103 10.49 -13.64 11.68
N PHE A 104 9.20 -13.29 11.54
CA PHE A 104 8.69 -12.71 10.29
C PHE A 104 9.33 -11.36 9.99
N GLY A 105 9.45 -10.47 10.98
CA GLY A 105 10.15 -9.19 10.84
C GLY A 105 11.63 -9.37 10.43
N GLU A 106 12.33 -10.36 10.99
CA GLU A 106 13.71 -10.69 10.60
C GLU A 106 13.81 -11.14 9.13
N ARG A 107 12.81 -11.86 8.62
CA ARG A 107 12.71 -12.20 7.19
C ARG A 107 12.58 -10.94 6.33
N LEU A 108 11.66 -10.03 6.72
CA LEU A 108 11.51 -8.74 6.01
C LEU A 108 12.79 -7.91 6.05
N ALA A 109 13.54 -7.91 7.17
CA ALA A 109 14.83 -7.24 7.26
C ALA A 109 15.84 -7.77 6.23
N LYS A 110 15.92 -9.09 6.05
CA LYS A 110 16.80 -9.71 5.04
C LYS A 110 16.42 -9.30 3.62
N VAL A 111 15.12 -9.29 3.30
CA VAL A 111 14.63 -8.78 2.02
C VAL A 111 15.02 -7.31 1.85
N GLY A 112 14.86 -6.50 2.90
CA GLY A 112 15.25 -5.09 2.90
C GLY A 112 16.74 -4.87 2.62
N GLU A 113 17.62 -5.69 3.20
CA GLU A 113 19.06 -5.66 2.90
C GLU A 113 19.34 -5.97 1.42
N THR A 114 18.67 -6.98 0.86
CA THR A 114 18.79 -7.35 -0.56
C THR A 114 18.31 -6.24 -1.47
N ALA A 115 17.15 -5.66 -1.18
CA ALA A 115 16.59 -4.54 -1.94
C ALA A 115 17.51 -3.31 -1.91
N LYS A 116 18.03 -2.97 -0.74
CA LYS A 116 18.98 -1.86 -0.55
C LYS A 116 20.28 -2.07 -1.34
N ALA A 117 20.81 -3.29 -1.33
CA ALA A 117 22.00 -3.63 -2.13
C ALA A 117 21.75 -3.49 -3.64
N ALA A 118 20.52 -3.71 -4.09
CA ALA A 118 20.07 -3.52 -5.46
C ALA A 118 19.66 -2.07 -5.80
N GLY A 119 19.73 -1.14 -4.83
CA GLY A 119 19.41 0.29 -5.02
C GLY A 119 17.95 0.67 -4.83
N TYR A 120 17.15 -0.17 -4.19
CA TYR A 120 15.74 0.08 -3.88
C TYR A 120 15.52 0.30 -2.39
N GLU A 121 14.50 1.07 -2.07
CA GLU A 121 13.90 1.03 -0.74
C GLU A 121 12.96 -0.17 -0.66
N PHE A 122 12.81 -0.71 0.55
CA PHE A 122 11.87 -1.80 0.83
C PHE A 122 10.92 -1.40 1.95
N ALA A 123 9.64 -1.74 1.81
CA ALA A 123 8.62 -1.48 2.81
C ALA A 123 7.70 -2.69 3.05
N TRP A 124 7.17 -2.76 4.25
CA TRP A 124 6.06 -3.62 4.63
C TRP A 124 4.75 -2.82 4.53
N HIS A 125 3.68 -3.43 4.02
CA HIS A 125 2.33 -2.88 4.04
C HIS A 125 1.46 -3.67 5.02
N ASN A 126 0.68 -2.98 5.83
CA ASN A 126 -0.17 -3.59 6.84
C ASN A 126 -1.61 -3.80 6.39
N HIS A 127 -2.24 -4.81 7.02
CA HIS A 127 -3.67 -5.02 7.07
C HIS A 127 -4.19 -4.86 8.51
N ASP A 128 -5.36 -5.41 8.80
CA ASP A 128 -5.99 -5.37 10.11
C ASP A 128 -5.39 -6.34 11.13
N PHE A 129 -4.97 -7.52 10.65
CA PHE A 129 -4.52 -8.60 11.53
C PHE A 129 -3.23 -8.28 12.30
N GLU A 130 -2.41 -7.35 11.84
CA GLU A 130 -1.21 -6.92 12.56
C GLU A 130 -1.54 -6.06 13.79
N PHE A 131 -2.76 -5.57 13.91
CA PHE A 131 -3.23 -4.77 15.04
C PHE A 131 -4.14 -5.55 15.99
N GLN A 132 -4.45 -6.80 15.67
CA GLN A 132 -5.20 -7.69 16.57
C GLN A 132 -4.29 -8.17 17.71
N PRO A 133 -4.74 -8.06 18.98
CA PRO A 133 -3.93 -8.49 20.11
C PRO A 133 -3.61 -9.99 20.07
N LEU A 134 -2.36 -10.33 20.32
CA LEU A 134 -1.91 -11.69 20.59
C LEU A 134 -2.35 -12.13 21.99
N ALA A 135 -2.13 -13.41 22.33
CA ALA A 135 -2.50 -13.97 23.63
C ALA A 135 -1.83 -13.27 24.83
N ASP A 136 -0.68 -12.64 24.62
CA ASP A 136 0.05 -11.86 25.63
C ASP A 136 -0.34 -10.37 25.65
N GLY A 137 -1.31 -9.97 24.83
CA GLY A 137 -1.79 -8.60 24.71
C GLY A 137 -0.94 -7.68 23.82
N SER A 138 0.19 -8.14 23.31
CA SER A 138 0.99 -7.41 22.30
C SER A 138 0.36 -7.51 20.93
N VAL A 139 0.81 -6.70 19.97
CA VAL A 139 0.31 -6.72 18.60
C VAL A 139 1.41 -7.06 17.58
N PRO A 140 1.09 -7.83 16.53
CA PRO A 140 2.04 -8.24 15.51
C PRO A 140 2.87 -7.10 14.92
N GLN A 141 2.26 -5.97 14.61
CA GLN A 141 2.95 -4.84 14.00
C GLN A 141 4.13 -4.32 14.83
N ASP A 142 4.01 -4.27 16.15
CA ASP A 142 5.13 -3.87 17.03
C ASP A 142 6.30 -4.85 16.92
N HIS A 143 6.03 -6.15 16.83
CA HIS A 143 7.06 -7.19 16.69
C HIS A 143 7.74 -7.14 15.33
N ILE A 144 6.97 -6.97 14.24
CA ILE A 144 7.50 -6.82 12.88
C ILE A 144 8.43 -5.61 12.82
N LEU A 145 7.93 -4.44 13.24
CA LEU A 145 8.68 -3.20 13.16
C LEU A 145 9.91 -3.20 14.06
N SER A 146 9.86 -3.83 15.23
CA SER A 146 11.02 -3.92 16.13
C SER A 146 12.13 -4.82 15.58
N ALA A 147 11.75 -5.92 14.91
CA ALA A 147 12.72 -6.86 14.34
C ALA A 147 13.31 -6.40 13.00
N ALA A 148 12.65 -5.45 12.32
CA ALA A 148 13.06 -4.92 11.03
C ALA A 148 13.26 -3.39 11.09
N PRO A 149 14.24 -2.86 11.82
CA PRO A 149 14.39 -1.42 12.11
C PRO A 149 14.60 -0.55 10.86
N ASP A 150 15.23 -1.09 9.82
CA ASP A 150 15.55 -0.37 8.58
C ASP A 150 14.49 -0.56 7.47
N VAL A 151 13.49 -1.41 7.69
CA VAL A 151 12.39 -1.61 6.73
C VAL A 151 11.42 -0.45 6.83
N GLY A 152 11.08 0.14 5.67
CA GLY A 152 10.05 1.16 5.55
C GLY A 152 8.65 0.61 5.85
N TRP A 153 7.71 1.52 6.03
CA TRP A 153 6.31 1.16 6.22
C TRP A 153 5.45 1.91 5.19
N GLU A 154 4.72 1.15 4.39
CA GLU A 154 3.56 1.67 3.68
C GLU A 154 2.35 1.48 4.58
N MET A 155 1.91 2.59 5.19
CA MET A 155 0.84 2.55 6.17
C MET A 155 -0.53 2.61 5.48
N ASP A 156 -1.30 1.53 5.57
CA ASP A 156 -2.73 1.58 5.26
C ASP A 156 -3.51 1.98 6.52
N VAL A 157 -4.00 3.22 6.52
CA VAL A 157 -4.70 3.82 7.64
C VAL A 157 -6.03 3.13 7.94
N ALA A 158 -6.77 2.79 6.90
CA ALA A 158 -8.09 2.18 7.07
C ALA A 158 -8.00 0.77 7.66
N TRP A 159 -6.98 0.03 7.28
CA TRP A 159 -6.70 -1.26 7.90
C TRP A 159 -6.22 -1.15 9.35
N VAL A 160 -5.44 -0.11 9.70
CA VAL A 160 -5.12 0.17 11.11
C VAL A 160 -6.40 0.37 11.92
N ILE A 161 -7.33 1.19 11.42
CA ILE A 161 -8.61 1.47 12.08
C ILE A 161 -9.48 0.20 12.16
N ARG A 162 -9.58 -0.58 11.08
CA ARG A 162 -10.32 -1.85 11.10
C ARG A 162 -9.70 -2.89 12.03
N GLY A 163 -8.38 -2.85 12.21
CA GLY A 163 -7.67 -3.63 13.21
C GLY A 163 -7.93 -3.20 14.65
N GLY A 164 -8.72 -2.13 14.86
CA GLY A 164 -9.09 -1.62 16.19
C GLY A 164 -8.08 -0.65 16.79
N ALA A 165 -7.10 -0.18 16.01
CA ALA A 165 -6.07 0.74 16.48
C ALA A 165 -6.32 2.19 16.02
N ASP A 166 -5.86 3.15 16.82
CA ASP A 166 -5.79 4.57 16.42
C ASP A 166 -4.50 4.80 15.62
N PRO A 167 -4.59 5.32 14.37
CA PRO A 167 -3.41 5.57 13.56
C PRO A 167 -2.46 6.64 14.12
N MET A 168 -2.97 7.62 14.90
CA MET A 168 -2.16 8.75 15.36
C MET A 168 -0.97 8.34 16.25
N PRO A 169 -1.14 7.49 17.29
CA PRO A 169 0.00 7.02 18.10
C PRO A 169 1.04 6.23 17.27
N TRP A 170 0.61 5.53 16.21
CA TRP A 170 1.52 4.81 15.32
C TRP A 170 2.33 5.78 14.45
N ILE A 171 1.69 6.83 13.93
CA ILE A 171 2.38 7.91 13.21
C ILE A 171 3.40 8.60 14.13
N ASP A 172 3.04 8.89 15.38
CA ASP A 172 3.94 9.55 16.34
C ASP A 172 5.17 8.69 16.65
N ARG A 173 5.01 7.38 16.80
CA ARG A 173 6.12 6.46 17.13
C ARG A 173 6.99 6.10 15.92
N HIS A 174 6.37 5.92 14.75
CA HIS A 174 7.01 5.28 13.58
C HIS A 174 7.09 6.19 12.35
N GLY A 175 6.74 7.45 12.45
CA GLY A 175 6.61 8.36 11.31
C GLY A 175 7.83 8.38 10.37
N ARG A 176 9.05 8.29 10.90
CA ARG A 176 10.28 8.27 10.08
C ARG A 176 10.38 7.05 9.15
N ARG A 177 9.63 5.99 9.44
CA ARG A 177 9.61 4.75 8.64
C ARG A 177 8.46 4.73 7.64
N ILE A 178 7.44 5.57 7.84
CA ILE A 178 6.30 5.67 6.93
C ILE A 178 6.78 6.38 5.67
N VAL A 179 7.00 5.61 4.60
CA VAL A 179 7.54 6.09 3.32
C VAL A 179 6.46 6.22 2.24
N ALA A 180 5.36 5.48 2.40
CA ALA A 180 4.16 5.53 1.59
C ALA A 180 2.91 5.38 2.46
N VAL A 181 1.77 5.81 1.97
CA VAL A 181 0.48 5.77 2.67
C VAL A 181 -0.61 5.30 1.71
N HIS A 182 -1.33 4.25 2.09
CA HIS A 182 -2.59 3.92 1.44
C HIS A 182 -3.70 4.83 1.98
N VAL A 183 -4.25 5.61 1.07
CA VAL A 183 -5.34 6.56 1.32
C VAL A 183 -6.64 5.86 0.96
N LYS A 184 -7.26 5.27 1.97
CA LYS A 184 -8.41 4.38 1.89
C LYS A 184 -9.46 4.79 2.91
N ASP A 185 -10.73 4.76 2.57
CA ASP A 185 -11.79 5.24 3.45
C ASP A 185 -12.79 4.15 3.81
N ILE A 186 -13.37 4.29 4.99
CA ILE A 186 -14.32 3.34 5.57
C ILE A 186 -15.70 3.94 5.49
N ALA A 187 -16.66 3.21 4.91
CA ALA A 187 -18.04 3.63 4.83
C ALA A 187 -18.67 3.77 6.24
N LYS A 188 -19.71 4.58 6.34
CA LYS A 188 -20.47 4.65 7.58
C LYS A 188 -21.16 3.30 7.86
N PRO A 189 -21.46 3.01 9.14
CA PRO A 189 -22.14 1.77 9.49
C PRO A 189 -23.42 1.57 8.67
N GLY A 190 -23.50 0.41 7.98
CA GLY A 190 -24.64 0.06 7.13
C GLY A 190 -24.57 0.57 5.68
N GLU A 191 -23.57 1.37 5.32
CA GLU A 191 -23.32 1.81 3.94
C GLU A 191 -22.21 0.98 3.26
N GLY A 192 -22.15 0.99 1.93
CA GLY A 192 -21.08 0.35 1.13
C GLY A 192 -20.98 -1.16 1.31
N LEU A 193 -22.08 -1.86 1.64
CA LEU A 193 -22.07 -3.30 1.90
C LEU A 193 -21.68 -4.13 0.67
N ASP A 194 -21.98 -3.63 -0.52
CA ASP A 194 -21.60 -4.21 -1.81
C ASP A 194 -20.14 -3.89 -2.20
N GLU A 195 -19.48 -3.05 -1.43
CA GLU A 195 -18.07 -2.66 -1.55
C GLU A 195 -17.28 -3.03 -0.28
N ASP A 196 -17.67 -4.07 0.44
CA ASP A 196 -17.05 -4.58 1.67
C ASP A 196 -16.94 -3.54 2.80
N GLY A 197 -17.85 -2.57 2.82
CA GLY A 197 -17.89 -1.47 3.77
C GLY A 197 -16.79 -0.41 3.54
N TRP A 198 -16.21 -0.37 2.35
CA TRP A 198 -15.31 0.71 1.94
C TRP A 198 -16.08 1.90 1.35
N SER A 199 -15.41 3.02 1.24
CA SER A 199 -15.96 4.25 0.65
C SER A 199 -14.93 4.92 -0.26
N ASP A 200 -15.40 5.75 -1.18
CA ASP A 200 -14.53 6.68 -1.89
C ASP A 200 -13.87 7.62 -0.87
N VAL A 201 -12.60 7.94 -1.05
CA VAL A 201 -11.83 8.79 -0.12
C VAL A 201 -12.50 10.13 0.09
N GLY A 202 -12.64 10.54 1.36
CA GLY A 202 -13.32 11.77 1.77
C GLY A 202 -14.85 11.67 1.82
N HIS A 203 -15.43 10.49 1.56
CA HIS A 203 -16.84 10.22 1.65
C HIS A 203 -17.21 9.20 2.74
N GLY A 204 -16.21 8.69 3.43
CA GLY A 204 -16.34 7.77 4.54
C GLY A 204 -16.25 8.43 5.91
N THR A 205 -15.59 7.74 6.84
CA THR A 205 -15.48 8.14 8.25
C THR A 205 -14.07 8.51 8.69
N VAL A 206 -13.07 8.33 7.84
CA VAL A 206 -11.67 8.61 8.18
C VAL A 206 -11.39 10.11 8.15
N ASP A 207 -10.78 10.65 9.22
CA ASP A 207 -10.36 12.07 9.27
C ASP A 207 -9.11 12.29 8.44
N TRP A 208 -9.28 12.33 7.11
CA TRP A 208 -8.15 12.55 6.20
C TRP A 208 -7.51 13.93 6.35
N ALA A 209 -8.25 14.95 6.74
CA ALA A 209 -7.69 16.29 6.94
C ALA A 209 -6.69 16.30 8.11
N GLY A 210 -7.05 15.70 9.25
CA GLY A 210 -6.15 15.56 10.39
C GLY A 210 -4.94 14.68 10.10
N LEU A 211 -5.16 13.56 9.41
CA LEU A 211 -4.11 12.60 9.04
C LEU A 211 -3.12 13.20 8.05
N MET A 212 -3.57 13.90 7.01
CA MET A 212 -2.67 14.53 6.02
C MET A 212 -1.76 15.57 6.66
N LYS A 213 -2.28 16.34 7.62
CA LYS A 213 -1.45 17.25 8.41
C LYS A 213 -0.39 16.51 9.23
N ALA A 214 -0.75 15.38 9.85
CA ALA A 214 0.18 14.55 10.60
C ALA A 214 1.24 13.93 9.68
N PHE A 215 0.86 13.36 8.55
CA PHE A 215 1.79 12.80 7.57
C PHE A 215 2.77 13.85 7.06
N GLY A 216 2.31 15.04 6.69
CA GLY A 216 3.16 16.10 6.18
C GLY A 216 4.17 16.64 7.16
N THR A 217 3.94 16.50 8.48
CA THR A 217 4.81 17.08 9.53
C THR A 217 5.64 16.05 10.30
N LYS A 218 5.18 14.78 10.36
CA LYS A 218 5.74 13.77 11.25
C LYS A 218 6.36 12.58 10.53
N THR A 219 6.17 12.45 9.22
CA THR A 219 6.57 11.24 8.49
C THR A 219 7.56 11.50 7.37
N ALA A 220 8.13 10.41 6.83
CA ALA A 220 8.93 10.40 5.62
C ALA A 220 8.10 10.05 4.37
N ALA A 221 6.78 10.07 4.45
CA ALA A 221 5.88 9.69 3.36
C ALA A 221 6.04 10.58 2.13
N ARG A 222 6.24 9.95 0.98
CA ARG A 222 6.43 10.61 -0.32
C ARG A 222 5.37 10.21 -1.33
N TYR A 223 4.72 9.08 -1.10
CA TYR A 223 3.71 8.49 -1.96
C TYR A 223 2.41 8.32 -1.20
N TYR A 224 1.34 8.81 -1.79
CA TYR A 224 -0.01 8.73 -1.25
C TYR A 224 -0.86 8.03 -2.29
N VAL A 225 -1.29 6.81 -1.97
CA VAL A 225 -1.85 5.86 -2.93
C VAL A 225 -3.33 5.66 -2.61
N MET A 226 -4.21 6.07 -3.53
CA MET A 226 -5.64 5.80 -3.42
C MET A 226 -5.89 4.31 -3.59
N GLU A 227 -6.59 3.72 -2.65
CA GLU A 227 -6.89 2.29 -2.71
C GLU A 227 -8.26 1.98 -2.13
N GLN A 228 -8.92 1.00 -2.73
CA GLN A 228 -10.12 0.34 -2.23
C GLN A 228 -10.12 -1.11 -2.72
N ASP A 229 -10.44 -2.07 -1.83
CA ASP A 229 -10.34 -3.49 -2.18
C ASP A 229 -11.40 -3.96 -3.17
N ASN A 230 -12.60 -3.38 -3.14
CA ASN A 230 -13.73 -3.90 -3.92
C ASN A 230 -14.68 -2.79 -4.40
N PRO A 231 -14.21 -1.81 -5.20
CA PRO A 231 -15.11 -0.80 -5.75
C PRO A 231 -16.05 -1.46 -6.76
N ASN A 232 -17.33 -1.10 -6.72
CA ASN A 232 -18.32 -1.55 -7.71
C ASN A 232 -18.31 -0.67 -8.99
N ASP A 233 -17.69 0.52 -8.92
CA ASP A 233 -17.47 1.46 -10.03
C ASP A 233 -16.09 2.11 -9.88
N ILE A 234 -15.14 1.64 -10.67
CA ILE A 234 -13.75 2.09 -10.59
C ILE A 234 -13.57 3.54 -11.05
N GLU A 235 -14.35 3.99 -12.04
CA GLU A 235 -14.27 5.35 -12.56
C GLU A 235 -14.79 6.36 -11.51
N ARG A 236 -15.92 6.04 -10.86
CA ARG A 236 -16.44 6.81 -9.74
C ARG A 236 -15.44 6.88 -8.61
N PHE A 237 -14.91 5.73 -8.16
CA PHE A 237 -13.95 5.65 -7.07
C PHE A 237 -12.72 6.51 -7.37
N ALA A 238 -12.08 6.31 -8.51
CA ALA A 238 -10.88 7.05 -8.88
C ALA A 238 -11.13 8.57 -8.94
N ARG A 239 -12.21 9.00 -9.60
CA ARG A 239 -12.55 10.41 -9.77
C ARG A 239 -12.90 11.11 -8.47
N ARG A 240 -13.77 10.49 -7.65
CA ARG A 240 -14.24 11.10 -6.38
C ARG A 240 -13.14 11.15 -5.34
N SER A 241 -12.35 10.08 -5.23
CA SER A 241 -11.24 10.01 -4.29
C SER A 241 -10.17 11.05 -4.63
N LEU A 242 -9.82 11.21 -5.91
CA LEU A 242 -8.85 12.22 -6.33
C LEU A 242 -9.36 13.64 -6.06
N ALA A 243 -10.64 13.93 -6.38
CA ALA A 243 -11.22 15.23 -6.13
C ALA A 243 -11.23 15.60 -4.65
N SER A 244 -11.58 14.67 -3.77
CA SER A 244 -11.53 14.87 -2.32
C SER A 244 -10.11 15.11 -1.84
N ALA A 245 -9.16 14.30 -2.30
CA ALA A 245 -7.77 14.40 -1.88
C ALA A 245 -7.09 15.70 -2.34
N GLN A 246 -7.45 16.24 -3.49
CA GLN A 246 -6.96 17.53 -3.98
C GLN A 246 -7.46 18.72 -3.15
N ALA A 247 -8.50 18.54 -2.36
CA ALA A 247 -9.06 19.55 -1.48
C ALA A 247 -8.49 19.50 -0.04
N LEU A 248 -7.69 18.46 0.30
CA LEU A 248 -7.01 18.30 1.58
C LEU A 248 -5.71 19.14 1.63
#